data_6075796ea263b43c2087944ed471a30b
#
_entry.id   6075796ea263b43c2087944ed471a30b
#
_cell.length_a   1.000
_cell.length_b   1.000
_cell.length_c   1.000
_cell.angle_alpha   90.00
_cell.angle_beta   90.00
_cell.angle_gamma   90.00
#
_symmetry.space_group_name_H-M   'P 1'
#
loop_
_entity.id
_entity.type
_entity.pdbx_description
1 polymer ?
#
loop_
_entity_poly.entity_id
_entity_poly.type
_entity_poly.pdbx_seq_one_letter_code
_entity_poly.pdbx_strand_id
1 'polypeptide(L)'
;MEITDEKFPSAKELEKEINDYLNKKYGRHFKFGMTPSFSPEPDPAKMKEDPEKETKSGISKINFDLKPEELEAFLDEYIIKQQKAKEVLATKICTHFHRIRFAEDTKRLSEDTQVGSIKNNIIMIGPTGVGKTYLIKLIAKKIGVPFVKGDATKFSETGYVGGDVEDLVRDLVTEANGDIELAQYGIIYLDEVDKIASSNNLIGPDVSRTGVQRALLKPMEETEVELKVPHDIVSQMEALEHYRKTGEKNKQKVNTKNILFIMSGAFNGLEEIIKKRLNRQGIGFGAEIRSKNDEEVLLPFVKAEDLINFGFESEFVGRLPVAVVFEKLDVSDLYEILRNINNPIILGKKKDFKAYGIDIKFEDEALHSIAQDAYHEKTGARGLVSALERVLLTFEKKLPSTTIKHLVVNLELVNSPPSELKKILHDPEHKEREEKFQKLAHEEAQKLKESIVARKKEFLTRYGVLLDEEIIDLITHWVMEHGISVGAAYQEAIRIQQRVKSFEINFFATHELEIIFADDALNGIIRISIEENKDPWELCQSTCKNYEYGLKLVKEKTGTKNFVIHKEALQDPEEYLNSLVRKSYE
;
A
#
# COMPACT_ATOMS: atom_id res chain seq x y z
N MET A 1 -50.89 12.78 -22.36
CA MET A 1 -49.77 13.57 -21.86
C MET A 1 -48.58 13.21 -22.73
N GLU A 2 -48.31 14.05 -23.73
CA GLU A 2 -47.37 13.81 -24.80
C GLU A 2 -45.94 13.85 -24.26
N ILE A 3 -45.18 12.81 -24.57
CA ILE A 3 -43.73 12.74 -24.29
C ILE A 3 -43.07 13.56 -25.39
N THR A 4 -42.53 14.72 -25.03
CA THR A 4 -41.71 15.54 -25.93
C THR A 4 -40.41 14.87 -26.20
N ASP A 5 -40.17 14.47 -27.46
CA ASP A 5 -38.85 14.05 -27.98
C ASP A 5 -37.86 15.22 -27.85
N GLU A 6 -37.02 15.19 -26.84
CA GLU A 6 -35.81 16.04 -26.79
C GLU A 6 -34.84 15.56 -27.87
N LYS A 7 -34.77 16.30 -28.97
CA LYS A 7 -33.78 16.10 -30.03
C LYS A 7 -32.40 16.42 -29.48
N PHE A 8 -31.55 15.41 -29.41
CA PHE A 8 -30.11 15.62 -29.13
C PHE A 8 -29.49 16.55 -30.18
N PRO A 9 -28.66 17.53 -29.74
CA PRO A 9 -27.97 18.46 -30.62
C PRO A 9 -27.07 17.73 -31.65
N SER A 10 -27.03 18.24 -32.86
CA SER A 10 -26.18 17.67 -33.91
C SER A 10 -24.70 17.82 -33.58
N ALA A 11 -23.84 16.96 -34.14
CA ALA A 11 -22.38 16.99 -33.89
C ALA A 11 -21.75 18.38 -34.17
N LYS A 12 -22.31 19.15 -35.13
CA LYS A 12 -21.90 20.53 -35.44
C LYS A 12 -22.33 21.55 -34.40
N GLU A 13 -23.46 21.34 -33.77
CA GLU A 13 -23.96 22.21 -32.69
C GLU A 13 -23.13 21.98 -31.40
N LEU A 14 -22.82 20.72 -31.08
CA LEU A 14 -21.92 20.37 -29.98
C LEU A 14 -20.51 20.91 -30.18
N GLU A 15 -19.95 20.78 -31.39
CA GLU A 15 -18.64 21.33 -31.73
C GLU A 15 -18.59 22.87 -31.55
N LYS A 16 -19.67 23.54 -31.89
CA LYS A 16 -19.81 24.99 -31.73
C LYS A 16 -19.89 25.39 -30.25
N GLU A 17 -20.69 24.69 -29.47
CA GLU A 17 -20.80 24.95 -28.03
C GLU A 17 -19.51 24.68 -27.27
N ILE A 18 -18.78 23.61 -27.62
CA ILE A 18 -17.48 23.30 -27.04
C ILE A 18 -16.43 24.35 -27.41
N ASN A 19 -16.38 24.78 -28.67
CA ASN A 19 -15.50 25.85 -29.11
C ASN A 19 -15.82 27.18 -28.44
N ASP A 20 -17.09 27.50 -28.23
CA ASP A 20 -17.53 28.71 -27.53
C ASP A 20 -17.20 28.66 -26.03
N TYR A 21 -17.33 27.51 -25.39
CA TYR A 21 -16.94 27.30 -24.00
C TYR A 21 -15.43 27.40 -23.79
N LEU A 22 -14.64 26.74 -24.65
CA LEU A 22 -13.18 26.78 -24.58
C LEU A 22 -12.62 28.18 -24.86
N ASN A 23 -13.21 28.90 -25.82
CA ASN A 23 -12.84 30.29 -26.10
C ASN A 23 -13.17 31.22 -24.94
N LYS A 24 -14.27 30.96 -24.20
CA LYS A 24 -14.70 31.77 -23.04
C LYS A 24 -13.84 31.52 -21.80
N LYS A 25 -13.31 30.30 -21.63
CA LYS A 25 -12.54 29.89 -20.45
C LYS A 25 -11.02 30.04 -20.60
N TYR A 26 -10.48 29.88 -21.83
CA TYR A 26 -9.04 29.82 -22.09
C TYR A 26 -8.52 30.82 -23.14
N GLY A 27 -9.37 31.71 -23.70
CA GLY A 27 -9.00 32.72 -24.67
C GLY A 27 -8.93 32.20 -26.12
N ARG A 28 -8.87 33.16 -27.08
CA ARG A 28 -9.11 32.97 -28.53
C ARG A 28 -8.15 32.06 -29.32
N HIS A 29 -7.43 31.15 -28.73
CA HIS A 29 -6.43 30.34 -29.42
C HIS A 29 -6.69 28.84 -29.51
N PHE A 30 -7.85 28.38 -29.08
CA PHE A 30 -8.23 26.96 -29.20
C PHE A 30 -9.31 26.76 -30.26
N LYS A 31 -9.00 26.01 -31.32
CA LYS A 31 -9.97 25.47 -32.27
C LYS A 31 -9.96 23.95 -32.14
N PHE A 32 -11.07 23.39 -31.67
CA PHE A 32 -11.30 21.95 -31.71
C PHE A 32 -11.92 21.61 -33.07
N GLY A 33 -11.17 20.93 -33.93
CA GLY A 33 -11.64 20.43 -35.21
C GLY A 33 -11.64 18.91 -35.19
N MET A 34 -12.80 18.29 -35.36
CA MET A 34 -12.87 16.86 -35.68
C MET A 34 -12.40 16.65 -37.12
N THR A 35 -11.14 16.28 -37.30
CA THR A 35 -10.68 15.68 -38.55
C THR A 35 -11.17 14.24 -38.62
N PRO A 36 -11.88 13.80 -39.66
CA PRO A 36 -12.18 12.39 -39.85
C PRO A 36 -10.87 11.68 -40.15
N SER A 37 -10.39 10.87 -39.21
CA SER A 37 -9.28 9.94 -39.40
C SER A 37 -9.77 8.85 -40.35
N PHE A 38 -9.45 8.96 -41.63
CA PHE A 38 -9.48 7.85 -42.55
C PHE A 38 -8.33 6.91 -42.17
N SER A 39 -8.60 5.91 -41.36
CA SER A 39 -7.75 4.74 -41.26
C SER A 39 -8.13 3.82 -42.43
N PRO A 40 -7.16 3.33 -43.22
CA PRO A 40 -7.46 2.32 -44.25
C PRO A 40 -7.98 1.07 -43.52
N GLU A 41 -9.05 0.47 -44.08
CA GLU A 41 -9.60 -0.80 -43.59
C GLU A 41 -8.49 -1.85 -43.52
N PRO A 42 -8.35 -2.56 -42.39
CA PRO A 42 -7.38 -3.64 -42.27
C PRO A 42 -7.82 -4.81 -43.15
N ASP A 43 -6.90 -5.27 -44.01
CA ASP A 43 -7.01 -6.41 -44.87
C ASP A 43 -7.43 -7.67 -44.07
N PRO A 44 -8.56 -8.34 -44.38
CA PRO A 44 -9.09 -9.43 -43.57
C PRO A 44 -8.21 -10.72 -43.57
N ALA A 45 -7.09 -10.72 -44.29
CA ALA A 45 -6.18 -11.87 -44.35
C ALA A 45 -5.04 -11.88 -43.32
N LYS A 46 -4.98 -10.90 -42.38
CA LYS A 46 -3.92 -10.80 -41.35
C LYS A 46 -4.41 -10.78 -39.90
N MET A 47 -5.64 -11.16 -39.64
CA MET A 47 -6.04 -11.50 -38.26
C MET A 47 -5.50 -12.91 -37.95
N LYS A 48 -4.23 -12.99 -37.58
CA LYS A 48 -3.76 -14.03 -36.65
C LYS A 48 -4.29 -13.63 -35.29
N GLU A 49 -5.20 -14.44 -34.78
CA GLU A 49 -5.65 -14.44 -33.42
C GLU A 49 -4.42 -14.43 -32.51
N ASP A 50 -4.16 -13.30 -31.85
CA ASP A 50 -3.34 -13.30 -30.64
C ASP A 50 -4.09 -14.21 -29.64
N PRO A 51 -3.42 -15.22 -29.06
CA PRO A 51 -4.05 -16.02 -28.04
C PRO A 51 -4.48 -15.07 -26.92
N GLU A 52 -5.75 -15.18 -26.55
CA GLU A 52 -6.41 -14.46 -25.47
C GLU A 52 -5.42 -14.14 -24.36
N LYS A 53 -5.05 -12.87 -24.24
CA LYS A 53 -4.60 -12.37 -22.95
C LYS A 53 -5.78 -12.60 -22.01
N GLU A 54 -5.79 -13.75 -21.32
CA GLU A 54 -6.52 -13.86 -20.07
C GLU A 54 -6.03 -12.72 -19.20
N THR A 55 -6.74 -11.62 -19.20
CA THR A 55 -6.68 -10.62 -18.16
C THR A 55 -7.14 -11.34 -16.90
N LYS A 56 -6.20 -12.00 -16.21
CA LYS A 56 -6.45 -12.52 -14.86
C LYS A 56 -7.05 -11.35 -14.10
N SER A 57 -8.33 -11.45 -13.75
CA SER A 57 -9.06 -10.42 -13.03
C SER A 57 -8.22 -10.01 -11.82
N GLY A 58 -8.19 -8.71 -11.48
CA GLY A 58 -7.39 -8.19 -10.38
C GLY A 58 -7.66 -8.90 -9.05
N ILE A 59 -8.81 -9.56 -8.93
CA ILE A 59 -9.23 -10.40 -7.80
C ILE A 59 -8.22 -11.51 -7.50
N SER A 60 -7.52 -12.07 -8.50
CA SER A 60 -6.50 -13.10 -8.29
C SER A 60 -5.31 -12.61 -7.46
N LYS A 61 -5.14 -11.30 -7.28
CA LYS A 61 -4.09 -10.66 -6.46
C LYS A 61 -4.48 -10.53 -4.99
N ILE A 62 -5.76 -10.68 -4.64
CA ILE A 62 -6.25 -10.52 -3.27
C ILE A 62 -5.90 -11.77 -2.46
N ASN A 63 -5.25 -11.56 -1.33
CA ASN A 63 -4.94 -12.64 -0.40
C ASN A 63 -6.10 -12.85 0.58
N PHE A 64 -7.08 -13.65 0.17
CA PHE A 64 -8.22 -14.01 1.01
C PHE A 64 -7.87 -15.01 2.14
N ASP A 65 -6.74 -15.71 2.06
CA ASP A 65 -6.34 -16.76 3.01
C ASP A 65 -5.53 -16.24 4.20
N LEU A 66 -5.27 -14.92 4.25
CA LEU A 66 -4.47 -14.29 5.30
C LEU A 66 -5.14 -14.44 6.67
N LYS A 67 -4.44 -15.08 7.61
CA LYS A 67 -4.93 -15.29 8.97
C LYS A 67 -4.69 -14.06 9.85
N PRO A 68 -5.53 -13.83 10.89
CA PRO A 68 -5.34 -12.69 11.79
C PRO A 68 -3.96 -12.64 12.45
N GLU A 69 -3.46 -13.77 12.98
CA GLU A 69 -2.14 -13.84 13.61
C GLU A 69 -1.00 -13.51 12.65
N GLU A 70 -1.11 -13.93 11.38
CA GLU A 70 -0.10 -13.60 10.35
C GLU A 70 -0.12 -12.10 9.99
N LEU A 71 -1.32 -11.50 9.96
CA LEU A 71 -1.44 -10.07 9.72
C LEU A 71 -0.93 -9.27 10.91
N GLU A 72 -1.22 -9.68 12.14
CA GLU A 72 -0.74 -9.05 13.36
C GLU A 72 0.79 -9.11 13.44
N ALA A 73 1.39 -10.26 13.23
CA ALA A 73 2.85 -10.42 13.17
C ALA A 73 3.49 -9.53 12.10
N PHE A 74 2.87 -9.41 10.92
CA PHE A 74 3.32 -8.47 9.90
C PHE A 74 3.23 -7.02 10.36
N LEU A 75 2.17 -6.62 11.07
CA LEU A 75 2.02 -5.25 11.58
C LEU A 75 3.02 -4.93 12.68
N ASP A 76 3.40 -5.91 13.51
CA ASP A 76 4.40 -5.76 14.57
C ASP A 76 5.79 -5.35 14.03
N GLU A 77 6.08 -5.71 12.78
CA GLU A 77 7.34 -5.31 12.14
C GLU A 77 7.43 -3.83 11.79
N TYR A 78 6.29 -3.17 11.57
CA TYR A 78 6.21 -1.78 11.08
C TYR A 78 5.67 -0.81 12.11
N ILE A 79 4.80 -1.28 13.02
CA ILE A 79 4.06 -0.45 13.98
C ILE A 79 4.50 -0.79 15.39
N ILE A 80 5.10 0.18 16.04
CA ILE A 80 5.49 0.09 17.45
C ILE A 80 4.27 0.34 18.31
N LYS A 81 4.15 -0.37 19.43
CA LYS A 81 3.01 -0.30 20.36
C LYS A 81 1.69 -0.70 19.68
N GLN A 82 0.56 -0.22 20.13
CA GLN A 82 -0.79 -0.39 19.55
C GLN A 82 -1.28 -1.85 19.49
N GLN A 83 -0.89 -2.69 20.43
CA GLN A 83 -1.12 -4.14 20.36
C GLN A 83 -2.61 -4.49 20.22
N LYS A 84 -3.46 -3.89 21.08
CA LYS A 84 -4.93 -4.11 21.02
C LYS A 84 -5.53 -3.64 19.71
N ALA A 85 -5.03 -2.52 19.16
CA ALA A 85 -5.52 -2.02 17.89
C ALA A 85 -5.13 -2.96 16.73
N LYS A 86 -3.89 -3.48 16.71
CA LYS A 86 -3.42 -4.45 15.73
C LYS A 86 -4.23 -5.75 15.78
N GLU A 87 -4.44 -6.32 16.96
CA GLU A 87 -5.24 -7.53 17.19
C GLU A 87 -6.67 -7.37 16.64
N VAL A 88 -7.38 -6.30 17.04
CA VAL A 88 -8.76 -6.07 16.62
C VAL A 88 -8.85 -5.84 15.12
N LEU A 89 -7.96 -5.00 14.55
CA LEU A 89 -7.96 -4.71 13.11
C LEU A 89 -7.61 -5.94 12.29
N ALA A 90 -6.57 -6.68 12.66
CA ALA A 90 -6.19 -7.92 11.99
C ALA A 90 -7.35 -8.92 11.99
N THR A 91 -7.98 -9.13 13.15
CA THR A 91 -9.11 -10.06 13.28
C THR A 91 -10.31 -9.63 12.43
N LYS A 92 -10.73 -8.35 12.53
CA LYS A 92 -11.96 -7.89 11.87
C LYS A 92 -11.81 -7.76 10.36
N ILE A 93 -10.65 -7.33 9.90
CA ILE A 93 -10.37 -7.18 8.46
C ILE A 93 -10.19 -8.55 7.81
N CYS A 94 -9.41 -9.46 8.39
CA CYS A 94 -9.33 -10.84 7.89
C CYS A 94 -10.70 -11.51 7.87
N THR A 95 -11.50 -11.38 8.93
CA THR A 95 -12.86 -11.93 8.98
C THR A 95 -13.75 -11.34 7.87
N HIS A 96 -13.62 -10.05 7.56
CA HIS A 96 -14.35 -9.41 6.47
C HIS A 96 -14.05 -10.10 5.12
N PHE A 97 -12.78 -10.26 4.76
CA PHE A 97 -12.38 -10.86 3.49
C PHE A 97 -12.67 -12.37 3.43
N HIS A 98 -12.49 -13.10 4.52
CA HIS A 98 -12.89 -14.53 4.58
C HIS A 98 -14.40 -14.74 4.39
N ARG A 99 -15.23 -13.86 4.94
CA ARG A 99 -16.69 -13.91 4.73
C ARG A 99 -17.05 -13.68 3.26
N ILE A 100 -16.41 -12.73 2.60
CA ILE A 100 -16.63 -12.46 1.17
C ILE A 100 -16.31 -13.71 0.36
N ARG A 101 -15.13 -14.30 0.56
CA ARG A 101 -14.74 -15.53 -0.13
C ARG A 101 -15.73 -16.67 0.12
N PHE A 102 -16.07 -16.90 1.37
CA PHE A 102 -17.05 -17.93 1.72
C PHE A 102 -18.41 -17.71 1.03
N ALA A 103 -18.86 -16.47 0.95
CA ALA A 103 -20.11 -16.13 0.26
C ALA A 103 -20.02 -16.36 -1.25
N GLU A 104 -18.86 -16.12 -1.89
CA GLU A 104 -18.63 -16.40 -3.31
C GLU A 104 -18.58 -17.89 -3.59
N ASP A 105 -17.89 -18.67 -2.77
CA ASP A 105 -17.82 -20.13 -2.88
C ASP A 105 -19.21 -20.77 -2.67
N THR A 106 -20.03 -20.20 -1.76
CA THR A 106 -21.37 -20.72 -1.44
C THR A 106 -22.43 -20.29 -2.47
N LYS A 107 -22.29 -19.14 -3.15
CA LYS A 107 -23.17 -18.74 -4.27
C LYS A 107 -23.21 -19.78 -5.39
N ARG A 108 -22.15 -20.57 -5.54
CA ARG A 108 -22.11 -21.69 -6.49
C ARG A 108 -22.97 -22.88 -6.06
N LEU A 109 -23.40 -22.91 -4.79
CA LEU A 109 -24.11 -24.04 -4.18
C LEU A 109 -25.59 -23.75 -3.84
N SER A 110 -25.97 -22.51 -3.52
CA SER A 110 -27.36 -22.12 -3.24
C SER A 110 -27.56 -20.60 -3.21
N GLU A 111 -28.66 -20.10 -3.81
CA GLU A 111 -29.00 -18.67 -3.88
C GLU A 111 -29.45 -18.04 -2.56
N ASP A 112 -29.71 -18.84 -1.50
CA ASP A 112 -30.51 -18.42 -0.33
C ASP A 112 -29.71 -18.05 0.95
N THR A 113 -28.37 -18.01 0.92
CA THR A 113 -27.54 -17.92 2.14
C THR A 113 -27.09 -16.51 2.53
N GLN A 114 -27.65 -15.43 1.95
CA GLN A 114 -27.17 -14.07 2.21
C GLN A 114 -27.90 -13.28 3.31
N VAL A 115 -28.78 -13.90 4.07
CA VAL A 115 -29.51 -13.22 5.15
C VAL A 115 -28.59 -12.96 6.35
N GLY A 116 -28.32 -11.67 6.63
CA GLY A 116 -27.74 -11.24 7.92
C GLY A 116 -26.24 -10.93 7.96
N SER A 117 -25.54 -10.69 6.85
CA SER A 117 -24.13 -10.27 6.93
C SER A 117 -23.98 -8.78 7.30
N ILE A 118 -23.63 -8.52 8.56
CA ILE A 118 -23.29 -7.17 9.02
C ILE A 118 -21.89 -6.82 8.53
N LYS A 119 -21.73 -5.65 7.85
CA LYS A 119 -20.41 -5.10 7.50
C LYS A 119 -19.61 -4.79 8.76
N ASN A 120 -18.33 -5.11 8.76
CA ASN A 120 -17.41 -4.80 9.85
C ASN A 120 -16.78 -3.40 9.70
N ASN A 121 -17.57 -2.37 9.36
CA ASN A 121 -17.01 -1.01 9.30
C ASN A 121 -16.41 -0.61 10.66
N ILE A 122 -15.33 0.14 10.63
CA ILE A 122 -14.48 0.37 11.80
C ILE A 122 -14.41 1.87 12.09
N ILE A 123 -14.45 2.23 13.37
CA ILE A 123 -14.10 3.57 13.83
C ILE A 123 -12.80 3.50 14.65
N MET A 124 -11.81 4.32 14.26
CA MET A 124 -10.49 4.39 14.87
C MET A 124 -10.37 5.68 15.67
N ILE A 125 -10.15 5.55 16.96
CA ILE A 125 -10.16 6.64 17.94
C ILE A 125 -8.74 6.78 18.53
N GLY A 126 -8.19 7.98 18.55
CA GLY A 126 -6.91 8.23 19.22
C GLY A 126 -6.14 9.42 18.65
N PRO A 127 -5.09 9.87 19.34
CA PRO A 127 -4.39 11.11 19.01
C PRO A 127 -3.80 11.12 17.60
N THR A 128 -3.43 12.29 17.12
CA THR A 128 -2.74 12.43 15.83
C THR A 128 -1.33 11.88 15.91
N GLY A 129 -0.81 11.37 14.78
CA GLY A 129 0.57 10.90 14.69
C GLY A 129 0.86 9.55 15.36
N VAL A 130 -0.14 8.75 15.75
CA VAL A 130 0.04 7.41 16.33
C VAL A 130 0.03 6.27 15.29
N GLY A 131 0.03 6.59 13.99
CA GLY A 131 0.14 5.60 12.93
C GLY A 131 -1.18 5.09 12.36
N LYS A 132 -2.37 5.64 12.70
CA LYS A 132 -3.69 5.16 12.23
C LYS A 132 -3.76 4.93 10.71
N THR A 133 -3.51 5.97 9.92
CA THR A 133 -3.56 5.88 8.45
C THR A 133 -2.49 4.93 7.89
N TYR A 134 -1.28 4.97 8.46
CA TYR A 134 -0.17 4.14 8.03
C TYR A 134 -0.47 2.64 8.20
N LEU A 135 -1.06 2.28 9.35
CA LEU A 135 -1.46 0.91 9.66
C LEU A 135 -2.45 0.37 8.63
N ILE A 136 -3.52 1.11 8.30
CA ILE A 136 -4.51 0.65 7.32
C ILE A 136 -3.91 0.56 5.91
N LYS A 137 -3.04 1.49 5.53
CA LYS A 137 -2.32 1.41 4.26
C LYS A 137 -1.44 0.16 4.15
N LEU A 138 -0.77 -0.24 5.24
CA LEU A 138 -0.01 -1.49 5.29
C LEU A 138 -0.91 -2.71 5.15
N ILE A 139 -2.06 -2.73 5.84
CA ILE A 139 -3.04 -3.83 5.74
C ILE A 139 -3.55 -3.96 4.31
N ALA A 140 -4.02 -2.88 3.70
CA ALA A 140 -4.52 -2.88 2.32
C ALA A 140 -3.47 -3.43 1.33
N LYS A 141 -2.21 -2.98 1.48
CA LYS A 141 -1.09 -3.47 0.67
C LYS A 141 -0.80 -4.97 0.90
N LYS A 142 -0.87 -5.45 2.15
CA LYS A 142 -0.61 -6.86 2.49
C LYS A 142 -1.68 -7.79 1.94
N ILE A 143 -2.95 -7.36 1.96
CA ILE A 143 -4.09 -8.10 1.41
C ILE A 143 -4.11 -8.03 -0.12
N GLY A 144 -3.64 -6.91 -0.71
CA GLY A 144 -3.63 -6.70 -2.15
C GLY A 144 -4.91 -6.03 -2.67
N VAL A 145 -5.57 -5.19 -1.84
CA VAL A 145 -6.80 -4.47 -2.21
C VAL A 145 -6.53 -2.99 -2.45
N PRO A 146 -7.31 -2.32 -3.33
CA PRO A 146 -7.19 -0.89 -3.53
C PRO A 146 -7.55 -0.12 -2.25
N PHE A 147 -6.87 1.01 -2.04
CA PHE A 147 -6.98 1.83 -0.84
C PHE A 147 -7.14 3.30 -1.19
N VAL A 148 -8.25 3.90 -0.78
CA VAL A 148 -8.51 5.34 -0.94
C VAL A 148 -8.55 6.01 0.42
N LYS A 149 -7.89 7.17 0.52
CA LYS A 149 -7.94 8.05 1.69
C LYS A 149 -8.74 9.31 1.37
N GLY A 150 -9.84 9.53 2.10
CA GLY A 150 -10.60 10.77 2.11
C GLY A 150 -10.41 11.55 3.41
N ASP A 151 -10.81 12.82 3.37
CA ASP A 151 -10.92 13.71 4.52
C ASP A 151 -12.38 14.09 4.69
N ALA A 152 -12.98 13.73 5.83
CA ALA A 152 -14.41 13.93 6.09
C ALA A 152 -14.85 15.40 6.00
N THR A 153 -13.94 16.34 6.23
CA THR A 153 -14.22 17.78 6.19
C THR A 153 -14.39 18.35 4.78
N LYS A 154 -14.00 17.60 3.75
CA LYS A 154 -14.08 18.03 2.35
C LYS A 154 -15.43 17.74 1.70
N PHE A 155 -16.28 16.95 2.34
CA PHE A 155 -17.57 16.55 1.80
C PHE A 155 -18.71 17.46 2.26
N SER A 156 -19.75 17.56 1.45
CA SER A 156 -20.98 18.24 1.77
C SER A 156 -22.20 17.36 1.42
N GLU A 157 -23.36 17.62 2.05
CA GLU A 157 -24.57 16.82 1.84
C GLU A 157 -25.04 16.82 0.37
N THR A 158 -24.84 17.94 -0.34
CA THR A 158 -25.37 18.13 -1.69
C THR A 158 -24.31 18.08 -2.79
N GLY A 159 -23.02 17.95 -2.44
CA GLY A 159 -21.92 18.01 -3.43
C GLY A 159 -21.72 19.38 -4.12
N TYR A 160 -22.58 20.38 -3.81
CA TYR A 160 -22.59 21.68 -4.50
C TYR A 160 -21.47 22.63 -4.01
N VAL A 161 -21.06 22.50 -2.74
CA VAL A 161 -19.97 23.26 -2.11
C VAL A 161 -19.06 22.28 -1.38
N GLY A 162 -18.45 21.34 -2.12
CA GLY A 162 -17.61 20.27 -1.56
C GLY A 162 -17.67 19.05 -2.45
N GLY A 163 -16.83 18.03 -2.15
CA GLY A 163 -16.86 16.75 -2.86
C GLY A 163 -18.13 15.95 -2.53
N ASP A 164 -18.53 15.11 -3.47
CA ASP A 164 -19.56 14.10 -3.23
C ASP A 164 -18.91 12.89 -2.51
N VAL A 165 -19.61 12.30 -1.55
CA VAL A 165 -19.16 11.08 -0.88
C VAL A 165 -18.99 9.92 -1.85
N GLU A 166 -19.78 9.87 -2.93
CA GLU A 166 -19.66 8.87 -3.98
C GLU A 166 -18.34 8.96 -4.75
N ASP A 167 -17.67 10.13 -4.76
CA ASP A 167 -16.36 10.29 -5.40
C ASP A 167 -15.31 9.36 -4.78
N LEU A 168 -15.43 9.03 -3.49
CA LEU A 168 -14.55 8.05 -2.84
C LEU A 168 -14.62 6.67 -3.51
N VAL A 169 -15.80 6.26 -3.97
CA VAL A 169 -15.99 5.00 -4.67
C VAL A 169 -15.42 5.09 -6.09
N ARG A 170 -15.57 6.25 -6.75
CA ARG A 170 -14.97 6.52 -8.08
C ARG A 170 -13.46 6.54 -8.01
N ASP A 171 -12.90 7.18 -6.97
CA ASP A 171 -11.45 7.17 -6.70
C ASP A 171 -10.92 5.76 -6.47
N LEU A 172 -11.71 4.88 -5.83
CA LEU A 172 -11.33 3.49 -5.59
C LEU A 172 -11.21 2.69 -6.91
N VAL A 173 -12.07 2.98 -7.89
CA VAL A 173 -11.95 2.38 -9.23
C VAL A 173 -10.72 2.91 -9.96
N THR A 174 -10.40 4.19 -9.80
CA THR A 174 -9.18 4.79 -10.36
C THR A 174 -7.92 4.15 -9.77
N GLU A 175 -7.89 3.94 -8.44
CA GLU A 175 -6.79 3.26 -7.75
C GLU A 175 -6.67 1.78 -8.17
N ALA A 176 -7.79 1.15 -8.54
CA ALA A 176 -7.84 -0.19 -9.12
C ALA A 176 -7.48 -0.24 -10.62
N ASN A 177 -6.99 0.86 -11.22
CA ASN A 177 -6.69 1.01 -12.65
C ASN A 177 -7.90 0.69 -13.58
N GLY A 178 -9.09 1.06 -13.15
CA GLY A 178 -10.33 0.83 -13.90
C GLY A 178 -10.96 -0.57 -13.69
N ASP A 179 -10.34 -1.43 -12.90
CA ASP A 179 -10.89 -2.75 -12.56
C ASP A 179 -12.01 -2.59 -11.53
N ILE A 180 -13.26 -2.62 -12.01
CA ILE A 180 -14.47 -2.44 -11.19
C ILE A 180 -14.64 -3.60 -10.20
N GLU A 181 -14.33 -4.82 -10.62
CA GLU A 181 -14.44 -5.99 -9.77
C GLU A 181 -13.47 -5.90 -8.59
N LEU A 182 -12.21 -5.55 -8.85
CA LEU A 182 -11.21 -5.33 -7.80
C LEU A 182 -11.59 -4.17 -6.88
N ALA A 183 -12.13 -3.08 -7.42
CA ALA A 183 -12.55 -1.92 -6.63
C ALA A 183 -13.62 -2.27 -5.59
N GLN A 184 -14.53 -3.21 -5.89
CA GLN A 184 -15.58 -3.64 -4.96
C GLN A 184 -15.04 -4.31 -3.68
N TYR A 185 -13.79 -4.73 -3.66
CA TYR A 185 -13.11 -5.29 -2.48
C TYR A 185 -12.18 -4.29 -1.78
N GLY A 186 -12.25 -3.03 -2.15
CA GLY A 186 -11.35 -2.00 -1.65
C GLY A 186 -11.64 -1.55 -0.23
N ILE A 187 -10.72 -0.75 0.30
CA ILE A 187 -10.82 -0.10 1.61
C ILE A 187 -10.91 1.41 1.40
N ILE A 188 -11.98 2.02 1.91
CA ILE A 188 -12.14 3.48 2.00
C ILE A 188 -11.83 3.91 3.43
N TYR A 189 -10.80 4.73 3.57
CA TYR A 189 -10.36 5.30 4.84
C TYR A 189 -10.72 6.78 4.89
N LEU A 190 -11.57 7.17 5.84
CA LEU A 190 -11.97 8.55 6.08
C LEU A 190 -11.28 9.09 7.34
N ASP A 191 -10.45 10.11 7.15
CA ASP A 191 -9.78 10.81 8.25
C ASP A 191 -10.62 11.98 8.76
N GLU A 192 -10.32 12.47 9.97
CA GLU A 192 -10.94 13.63 10.60
C GLU A 192 -12.47 13.52 10.78
N VAL A 193 -13.00 12.31 10.95
CA VAL A 193 -14.45 12.06 11.11
C VAL A 193 -15.01 12.76 12.37
N ASP A 194 -14.20 12.95 13.42
CA ASP A 194 -14.61 13.70 14.60
C ASP A 194 -15.00 15.15 14.31
N LYS A 195 -14.61 15.73 13.16
CA LYS A 195 -14.96 17.09 12.74
C LYS A 195 -16.36 17.21 12.14
N ILE A 196 -16.96 16.11 11.69
CA ILE A 196 -18.34 16.09 11.22
C ILE A 196 -19.35 15.77 12.33
N ALA A 197 -18.90 15.59 13.57
CA ALA A 197 -19.78 15.51 14.73
C ALA A 197 -20.42 16.88 15.01
N SER A 198 -21.72 16.90 15.33
CA SER A 198 -22.45 18.12 15.66
C SER A 198 -21.94 18.69 16.97
N SER A 199 -21.63 19.99 17.04
CA SER A 199 -21.25 20.62 18.31
C SER A 199 -22.48 20.95 19.14
N ASN A 200 -22.52 20.48 20.37
CA ASN A 200 -23.60 20.79 21.34
C ASN A 200 -23.70 22.30 21.71
N ASN A 201 -22.79 23.14 21.20
CA ASN A 201 -22.69 24.56 21.53
C ASN A 201 -23.24 25.49 20.44
N LEU A 202 -23.78 24.99 19.34
CA LEU A 202 -24.39 25.81 18.28
C LEU A 202 -25.86 26.05 18.63
N ILE A 203 -26.29 27.35 18.61
CA ILE A 203 -27.68 27.76 18.73
C ILE A 203 -28.33 27.49 17.35
N GLY A 204 -28.90 26.30 17.18
CA GLY A 204 -29.57 25.86 15.95
C GLY A 204 -29.06 24.49 15.44
N PRO A 205 -29.86 23.81 14.58
CA PRO A 205 -29.45 22.53 13.99
C PRO A 205 -28.27 22.75 13.03
N ASP A 206 -27.15 22.01 13.26
CA ASP A 206 -25.98 22.00 12.40
C ASP A 206 -26.23 21.10 11.19
N VAL A 207 -26.97 21.60 10.22
CA VAL A 207 -27.44 20.84 9.05
C VAL A 207 -26.26 20.40 8.17
N SER A 208 -25.16 21.14 8.14
CA SER A 208 -24.04 20.84 7.24
C SER A 208 -23.25 19.62 7.68
N ARG A 209 -23.00 19.43 8.96
CA ARG A 209 -22.23 18.30 9.49
C ARG A 209 -23.02 17.01 9.57
N THR A 210 -24.28 17.09 10.02
CA THR A 210 -25.21 15.95 10.02
C THR A 210 -25.53 15.48 8.60
N GLY A 211 -25.58 16.39 7.63
CA GLY A 211 -25.76 16.06 6.23
C GLY A 211 -24.67 15.15 5.65
N VAL A 212 -23.40 15.41 6.01
CA VAL A 212 -22.30 14.53 5.60
C VAL A 212 -22.41 13.14 6.23
N GLN A 213 -22.79 13.04 7.52
CA GLN A 213 -23.02 11.76 8.16
C GLN A 213 -24.11 10.95 7.43
N ARG A 214 -25.21 11.58 7.03
CA ARG A 214 -26.31 10.94 6.27
C ARG A 214 -25.88 10.55 4.86
N ALA A 215 -25.10 11.39 4.17
CA ALA A 215 -24.57 11.06 2.85
C ALA A 215 -23.66 9.81 2.88
N LEU A 216 -22.89 9.64 3.96
CA LEU A 216 -22.04 8.46 4.17
C LEU A 216 -22.83 7.17 4.42
N LEU A 217 -24.04 7.23 4.96
CA LEU A 217 -24.85 6.03 5.26
C LEU A 217 -25.06 5.17 4.02
N LYS A 218 -25.41 5.78 2.88
CA LYS A 218 -25.70 5.05 1.65
C LYS A 218 -24.55 4.16 1.20
N PRO A 219 -23.33 4.68 0.96
CA PRO A 219 -22.22 3.83 0.52
C PRO A 219 -21.70 2.88 1.62
N MET A 220 -21.92 3.21 2.90
CA MET A 220 -21.56 2.31 4.01
C MET A 220 -22.49 1.08 4.09
N GLU A 221 -23.67 1.15 3.56
CA GLU A 221 -24.59 0.03 3.38
C GLU A 221 -24.28 -0.74 2.08
N GLU A 222 -25.31 -1.11 1.34
CA GLU A 222 -25.21 -1.70 0.02
C GLU A 222 -25.88 -0.77 -0.98
N THR A 223 -25.07 -0.13 -1.83
CA THR A 223 -25.56 0.83 -2.84
C THR A 223 -24.78 0.62 -4.14
N GLU A 224 -25.46 0.83 -5.27
CA GLU A 224 -24.81 0.93 -6.57
C GLU A 224 -24.44 2.39 -6.87
N VAL A 225 -23.16 2.65 -7.02
CA VAL A 225 -22.64 3.98 -7.39
C VAL A 225 -22.32 4.01 -8.88
N GLU A 226 -22.85 5.01 -9.59
CA GLU A 226 -22.56 5.22 -11.00
C GLU A 226 -21.18 5.89 -11.17
N LEU A 227 -20.35 5.33 -12.07
CA LEU A 227 -19.00 5.86 -12.32
C LEU A 227 -19.01 7.17 -13.09
N LYS A 228 -20.09 7.45 -13.82
CA LYS A 228 -20.23 8.68 -14.61
C LYS A 228 -20.75 9.82 -13.76
N VAL A 229 -19.99 10.91 -13.73
CA VAL A 229 -20.42 12.14 -13.08
C VAL A 229 -21.41 12.85 -14.02
N PRO A 230 -22.65 13.16 -13.59
CA PRO A 230 -23.69 13.73 -14.47
C PRO A 230 -23.30 15.05 -15.17
N HIS A 231 -22.30 15.76 -14.64
CA HIS A 231 -21.88 17.08 -15.13
C HIS A 231 -20.52 17.10 -15.83
N ASP A 232 -19.88 15.95 -16.06
CA ASP A 232 -18.59 15.87 -16.76
C ASP A 232 -18.79 15.63 -18.26
N ILE A 233 -18.46 16.64 -19.05
CA ILE A 233 -18.60 16.64 -20.52
C ILE A 233 -17.73 15.54 -21.16
N VAL A 234 -16.55 15.24 -20.59
CA VAL A 234 -15.66 14.21 -21.10
C VAL A 234 -16.27 12.82 -20.93
N SER A 235 -16.78 12.52 -19.74
CA SER A 235 -17.50 11.26 -19.47
C SER A 235 -18.76 11.08 -20.32
N GLN A 236 -19.45 12.18 -20.68
CA GLN A 236 -20.59 12.14 -21.59
C GLN A 236 -20.17 11.84 -23.03
N MET A 237 -19.04 12.40 -23.50
CA MET A 237 -18.50 12.13 -24.83
C MET A 237 -18.03 10.68 -24.99
N GLU A 238 -17.32 10.15 -24.02
CA GLU A 238 -16.88 8.75 -24.00
C GLU A 238 -18.08 7.79 -23.97
N ALA A 239 -19.15 8.13 -23.23
CA ALA A 239 -20.38 7.36 -23.23
C ALA A 239 -21.08 7.35 -24.59
N LEU A 240 -21.06 8.47 -25.31
CA LEU A 240 -21.63 8.61 -26.64
C LEU A 240 -20.82 7.83 -27.69
N GLU A 241 -19.49 7.84 -27.58
CA GLU A 241 -18.61 7.01 -28.44
C GLU A 241 -18.81 5.53 -28.19
N HIS A 242 -18.91 5.11 -26.94
CA HIS A 242 -19.16 3.71 -26.60
C HIS A 242 -20.53 3.26 -27.09
N TYR A 243 -21.59 4.09 -26.90
CA TYR A 243 -22.94 3.81 -27.41
C TYR A 243 -22.95 3.69 -28.95
N ARG A 244 -22.18 4.53 -29.65
CA ARG A 244 -22.02 4.42 -31.11
C ARG A 244 -21.33 3.15 -31.58
N LYS A 245 -20.38 2.63 -30.78
CA LYS A 245 -19.61 1.42 -31.11
C LYS A 245 -20.33 0.13 -30.74
N THR A 246 -21.07 0.10 -29.64
CA THR A 246 -21.64 -1.14 -29.08
C THR A 246 -23.17 -1.20 -29.10
N GLY A 247 -23.86 -0.07 -29.30
CA GLY A 247 -25.33 0.01 -29.21
C GLY A 247 -25.90 -0.11 -27.78
N GLU A 248 -25.05 -0.30 -26.76
CA GLU A 248 -25.47 -0.47 -25.36
C GLU A 248 -25.11 0.75 -24.51
N LYS A 249 -26.06 1.19 -23.65
CA LYS A 249 -25.77 2.19 -22.61
C LYS A 249 -24.89 1.54 -21.55
N ASN A 250 -23.58 1.77 -21.62
CA ASN A 250 -22.64 1.28 -20.62
C ASN A 250 -22.87 2.01 -19.28
N LYS A 251 -23.74 1.48 -18.44
CA LYS A 251 -23.93 1.89 -17.05
C LYS A 251 -22.94 1.12 -16.19
N GLN A 252 -21.70 1.55 -16.19
CA GLN A 252 -20.72 0.99 -15.25
C GLN A 252 -21.09 1.45 -13.85
N LYS A 253 -21.48 0.50 -13.01
CA LYS A 253 -21.85 0.71 -11.62
C LYS A 253 -20.94 -0.11 -10.72
N VAL A 254 -20.63 0.43 -9.56
CA VAL A 254 -19.86 -0.23 -8.50
C VAL A 254 -20.81 -0.55 -7.35
N ASN A 255 -20.87 -1.81 -6.94
CA ASN A 255 -21.61 -2.20 -5.74
C ASN A 255 -20.71 -2.04 -4.51
N THR A 256 -21.17 -1.27 -3.53
CA THR A 256 -20.41 -0.98 -2.30
C THR A 256 -20.50 -2.08 -1.25
N LYS A 257 -21.23 -3.17 -1.49
CA LYS A 257 -21.49 -4.25 -0.53
C LYS A 257 -20.23 -4.78 0.16
N ASN A 258 -19.16 -5.03 -0.59
CA ASN A 258 -17.93 -5.62 -0.09
C ASN A 258 -16.86 -4.58 0.25
N ILE A 259 -17.09 -3.29 -0.04
CA ILE A 259 -16.18 -2.20 0.33
C ILE A 259 -16.17 -2.02 1.84
N LEU A 260 -14.97 -2.00 2.43
CA LEU A 260 -14.79 -1.78 3.86
C LEU A 260 -14.55 -0.30 4.14
N PHE A 261 -15.41 0.28 4.99
CA PHE A 261 -15.27 1.66 5.43
C PHE A 261 -14.58 1.72 6.79
N ILE A 262 -13.53 2.53 6.89
CA ILE A 262 -12.76 2.75 8.10
C ILE A 262 -12.74 4.26 8.39
N MET A 263 -13.36 4.65 9.48
CA MET A 263 -13.45 6.04 9.93
C MET A 263 -12.35 6.31 10.96
N SER A 264 -11.73 7.48 10.93
CA SER A 264 -10.64 7.84 11.85
C SER A 264 -10.76 9.28 12.35
N GLY A 265 -10.46 9.50 13.61
CA GLY A 265 -10.46 10.82 14.22
C GLY A 265 -9.61 10.89 15.48
N ALA A 266 -9.34 12.12 15.92
CA ALA A 266 -8.65 12.38 17.20
C ALA A 266 -9.60 12.28 18.40
N PHE A 267 -10.86 12.66 18.23
CA PHE A 267 -11.92 12.62 19.22
C PHE A 267 -11.59 13.40 20.51
N ASN A 268 -11.01 14.57 20.36
CA ASN A 268 -10.66 15.41 21.50
C ASN A 268 -11.90 15.73 22.34
N GLY A 269 -11.85 15.49 23.65
CA GLY A 269 -12.95 15.68 24.58
C GLY A 269 -13.84 14.45 24.80
N LEU A 270 -13.68 13.37 24.04
CA LEU A 270 -14.40 12.12 24.25
C LEU A 270 -14.09 11.50 25.63
N GLU A 271 -12.86 11.64 26.11
CA GLU A 271 -12.45 11.16 27.46
C GLU A 271 -13.31 11.78 28.58
N GLU A 272 -13.68 13.07 28.45
CA GLU A 272 -14.55 13.73 29.42
C GLU A 272 -15.97 13.17 29.43
N ILE A 273 -16.49 12.79 28.24
CA ILE A 273 -17.82 12.19 28.10
C ILE A 273 -17.82 10.81 28.76
N ILE A 274 -16.79 9.99 28.49
CA ILE A 274 -16.62 8.67 29.09
C ILE A 274 -16.51 8.81 30.62
N LYS A 275 -15.70 9.75 31.11
CA LYS A 275 -15.55 10.02 32.54
C LYS A 275 -16.85 10.38 33.21
N LYS A 276 -17.67 11.26 32.59
CA LYS A 276 -19.01 11.63 33.07
C LYS A 276 -19.94 10.40 33.17
N ARG A 277 -19.91 9.52 32.17
CA ARG A 277 -20.70 8.29 32.17
C ARG A 277 -20.27 7.33 33.28
N LEU A 278 -18.98 7.07 33.40
CA LEU A 278 -18.44 6.17 34.43
C LEU A 278 -18.73 6.70 35.85
N ASN A 279 -18.58 8.01 36.07
CA ASN A 279 -18.89 8.64 37.36
C ASN A 279 -20.37 8.58 37.70
N ARG A 280 -21.30 8.71 36.71
CA ARG A 280 -22.74 8.53 36.94
C ARG A 280 -23.11 7.11 37.32
N GLN A 281 -22.41 6.11 36.80
CA GLN A 281 -22.60 4.70 37.16
C GLN A 281 -22.05 4.36 38.56
N GLY A 282 -21.13 5.15 39.09
CA GLY A 282 -20.56 5.01 40.43
C GLY A 282 -21.38 5.63 41.57
N ILE A 283 -22.52 6.29 41.29
CA ILE A 283 -23.41 6.86 42.32
C ILE A 283 -24.35 5.75 42.82
N GLY A 284 -23.87 4.96 43.77
CA GLY A 284 -24.64 3.94 44.47
C GLY A 284 -23.92 3.43 45.71
N PHE A 285 -24.64 2.81 46.64
CA PHE A 285 -24.06 2.20 47.83
C PHE A 285 -23.06 1.10 47.44
N GLY A 286 -21.73 1.40 47.58
CA GLY A 286 -20.64 0.50 47.21
C GLY A 286 -19.66 1.06 46.15
N ALA A 287 -19.78 2.34 45.72
CA ALA A 287 -18.85 2.94 44.80
C ALA A 287 -17.46 3.11 45.46
N GLU A 288 -16.45 2.43 44.95
CA GLU A 288 -15.05 2.74 45.26
C GLU A 288 -14.73 4.13 44.75
N ILE A 289 -14.38 5.06 45.67
CA ILE A 289 -13.88 6.39 45.33
C ILE A 289 -12.48 6.18 44.75
N ARG A 290 -12.38 6.04 43.42
CA ARG A 290 -11.10 6.01 42.73
C ARG A 290 -10.39 7.34 42.90
N SER A 291 -9.17 7.29 43.38
CA SER A 291 -8.36 8.47 43.69
C SER A 291 -8.13 9.34 42.46
N LYS A 292 -8.05 10.68 42.67
CA LYS A 292 -7.91 11.69 41.62
C LYS A 292 -6.55 11.70 40.88
N ASN A 293 -5.65 10.76 41.19
CA ASN A 293 -4.22 10.87 40.80
C ASN A 293 -3.77 9.92 39.69
N ASP A 294 -4.63 9.03 39.21
CA ASP A 294 -4.28 8.22 38.05
C ASP A 294 -4.85 8.89 36.79
N GLU A 295 -4.00 9.31 35.86
CA GLU A 295 -4.37 9.58 34.45
C GLU A 295 -4.87 8.27 33.85
N GLU A 296 -6.07 7.87 34.23
CA GLU A 296 -6.71 6.67 33.68
C GLU A 296 -6.86 6.85 32.17
N VAL A 297 -6.34 5.91 31.41
CA VAL A 297 -6.59 5.81 29.98
C VAL A 297 -8.07 5.44 29.81
N LEU A 298 -8.92 6.43 29.56
CA LEU A 298 -10.39 6.28 29.53
C LEU A 298 -10.91 5.82 28.14
N LEU A 299 -10.20 6.13 27.07
CA LEU A 299 -10.62 5.80 25.71
C LEU A 299 -10.96 4.32 25.48
N PRO A 300 -10.27 3.32 26.07
CA PRO A 300 -10.64 1.90 25.90
C PRO A 300 -12.05 1.53 26.39
N PHE A 301 -12.66 2.37 27.24
CA PHE A 301 -14.03 2.17 27.73
C PHE A 301 -15.10 2.82 26.87
N VAL A 302 -14.76 3.29 25.65
CA VAL A 302 -15.70 3.91 24.73
C VAL A 302 -16.85 2.99 24.36
N LYS A 303 -18.06 3.54 24.35
CA LYS A 303 -19.28 2.88 23.93
C LYS A 303 -20.01 3.71 22.86
N ALA A 304 -20.96 3.08 22.17
CA ALA A 304 -21.78 3.75 21.17
C ALA A 304 -22.48 5.02 21.73
N GLU A 305 -22.98 4.95 22.97
CA GLU A 305 -23.60 6.09 23.65
C GLU A 305 -22.66 7.30 23.82
N ASP A 306 -21.35 7.07 24.01
CA ASP A 306 -20.36 8.14 24.14
C ASP A 306 -20.16 8.85 22.79
N LEU A 307 -20.17 8.12 21.69
CA LEU A 307 -20.08 8.69 20.34
C LEU A 307 -21.34 9.49 19.97
N ILE A 308 -22.51 9.01 20.37
CA ILE A 308 -23.77 9.77 20.21
C ILE A 308 -23.72 11.06 21.04
N ASN A 309 -23.28 10.98 22.29
CA ASN A 309 -23.10 12.16 23.14
C ASN A 309 -21.99 13.10 22.64
N PHE A 310 -21.03 12.61 21.86
CA PHE A 310 -20.01 13.41 21.21
C PHE A 310 -20.57 14.23 20.03
N GLY A 311 -21.70 13.80 19.44
CA GLY A 311 -22.41 14.53 18.37
C GLY A 311 -22.61 13.75 17.09
N PHE A 312 -22.45 12.44 17.11
CA PHE A 312 -22.80 11.58 15.97
C PHE A 312 -24.26 11.15 16.02
N GLU A 313 -24.87 10.99 14.84
CA GLU A 313 -26.22 10.41 14.72
C GLU A 313 -26.17 8.90 15.11
N SER A 314 -27.22 8.45 15.82
CA SER A 314 -27.30 7.05 16.29
C SER A 314 -27.24 6.04 15.14
N GLU A 315 -27.83 6.39 13.97
CA GLU A 315 -27.82 5.56 12.77
C GLU A 315 -26.41 5.42 12.22
N PHE A 316 -25.63 6.51 12.15
CA PHE A 316 -24.25 6.50 11.72
C PHE A 316 -23.36 5.64 12.64
N VAL A 317 -23.52 5.80 13.95
CA VAL A 317 -22.79 4.98 14.94
C VAL A 317 -23.17 3.49 14.81
N GLY A 318 -24.45 3.21 14.55
CA GLY A 318 -24.94 1.84 14.33
C GLY A 318 -24.28 1.12 13.13
N ARG A 319 -23.75 1.87 12.15
CA ARG A 319 -23.02 1.33 10.99
C ARG A 319 -21.53 1.15 11.24
N LEU A 320 -21.03 1.48 12.43
CA LEU A 320 -19.64 1.38 12.87
C LEU A 320 -19.52 0.44 14.08
N PRO A 321 -19.79 -0.87 13.92
CA PRO A 321 -19.89 -1.81 15.05
C PRO A 321 -18.55 -2.09 15.72
N VAL A 322 -17.42 -1.70 15.11
CA VAL A 322 -16.07 -1.98 15.61
C VAL A 322 -15.38 -0.68 15.98
N ALA A 323 -15.17 -0.44 17.27
CA ALA A 323 -14.37 0.68 17.76
C ALA A 323 -12.94 0.21 18.11
N VAL A 324 -11.94 0.91 17.60
CA VAL A 324 -10.52 0.62 17.83
C VAL A 324 -9.85 1.85 18.42
N VAL A 325 -9.25 1.69 19.58
CA VAL A 325 -8.59 2.78 20.30
C VAL A 325 -7.08 2.68 20.15
N PHE A 326 -6.45 3.83 19.87
CA PHE A 326 -5.02 3.97 19.75
C PHE A 326 -4.46 4.72 20.95
N GLU A 327 -3.35 4.22 21.47
CA GLU A 327 -2.66 4.79 22.62
C GLU A 327 -1.72 5.93 22.19
N LYS A 328 -1.47 6.87 23.11
CA LYS A 328 -0.44 7.90 22.95
C LYS A 328 0.94 7.26 22.89
N LEU A 329 1.82 7.84 22.07
CA LEU A 329 3.21 7.44 22.01
C LEU A 329 4.01 8.26 23.04
N ASP A 330 4.88 7.58 23.77
CA ASP A 330 5.86 8.19 24.66
C ASP A 330 7.24 8.31 23.99
N VAL A 331 8.23 8.81 24.72
CA VAL A 331 9.60 8.98 24.19
C VAL A 331 10.23 7.65 23.81
N SER A 332 9.99 6.60 24.60
CA SER A 332 10.51 5.26 24.32
C SER A 332 9.92 4.69 23.04
N ASP A 333 8.60 4.87 22.84
CA ASP A 333 7.91 4.44 21.62
C ASP A 333 8.47 5.18 20.38
N LEU A 334 8.68 6.50 20.48
CA LEU A 334 9.24 7.31 19.39
C LEU A 334 10.67 6.91 19.05
N TYR A 335 11.48 6.58 20.05
CA TYR A 335 12.82 6.05 19.86
C TYR A 335 12.80 4.70 19.17
N GLU A 336 11.96 3.76 19.61
CA GLU A 336 11.82 2.45 18.97
C GLU A 336 11.30 2.58 17.53
N ILE A 337 10.43 3.57 17.22
CA ILE A 337 10.04 3.89 15.86
C ILE A 337 11.26 4.26 15.02
N LEU A 338 12.13 5.16 15.50
CA LEU A 338 13.34 5.54 14.75
C LEU A 338 14.32 4.39 14.57
N ARG A 339 14.43 3.53 15.57
CA ARG A 339 15.33 2.35 15.56
C ARG A 339 14.85 1.21 14.66
N ASN A 340 13.56 1.20 14.32
CA ASN A 340 12.98 0.14 13.51
C ASN A 340 13.58 0.14 12.09
N ILE A 341 14.08 -1.00 11.65
CA ILE A 341 14.72 -1.20 10.33
C ILE A 341 13.77 -0.86 9.18
N ASN A 342 12.47 -1.09 9.35
CA ASN A 342 11.44 -0.81 8.36
C ASN A 342 10.87 0.61 8.44
N ASN A 343 11.47 1.49 9.26
CA ASN A 343 10.97 2.84 9.45
C ASN A 343 11.10 3.68 8.17
N PRO A 344 9.99 4.15 7.58
CA PRO A 344 10.02 4.92 6.35
C PRO A 344 10.71 6.28 6.51
N ILE A 345 10.77 6.85 7.71
CA ILE A 345 11.37 8.17 7.99
C ILE A 345 12.89 8.08 7.86
N ILE A 346 13.50 7.12 8.57
CA ILE A 346 14.96 6.89 8.51
C ILE A 346 15.38 6.40 7.12
N LEU A 347 14.64 5.44 6.54
CA LEU A 347 14.90 4.96 5.18
C LEU A 347 14.77 6.08 4.13
N GLY A 348 13.80 6.98 4.30
CA GLY A 348 13.64 8.15 3.44
C GLY A 348 14.87 9.04 3.50
N LYS A 349 15.33 9.42 4.69
CA LYS A 349 16.53 10.25 4.86
C LYS A 349 17.81 9.59 4.34
N LYS A 350 17.96 8.27 4.55
CA LYS A 350 19.09 7.53 3.94
C LYS A 350 19.06 7.62 2.42
N LYS A 351 17.88 7.52 1.79
CA LYS A 351 17.71 7.67 0.34
C LYS A 351 18.04 9.09 -0.14
N ASP A 352 17.57 10.10 0.58
CA ASP A 352 17.82 11.50 0.21
C ASP A 352 19.33 11.78 0.15
N PHE A 353 20.10 11.34 1.17
CA PHE A 353 21.55 11.49 1.18
C PHE A 353 22.25 10.59 0.15
N LYS A 354 21.75 9.35 -0.03
CA LYS A 354 22.30 8.41 -1.01
C LYS A 354 22.17 8.91 -2.45
N ALA A 355 21.11 9.68 -2.77
CA ALA A 355 20.93 10.31 -4.06
C ALA A 355 22.07 11.28 -4.42
N TYR A 356 22.78 11.79 -3.40
CA TYR A 356 24.00 12.61 -3.56
C TYR A 356 25.29 11.80 -3.38
N GLY A 357 25.20 10.47 -3.28
CA GLY A 357 26.35 9.60 -3.05
C GLY A 357 26.89 9.63 -1.61
N ILE A 358 26.07 10.06 -0.66
CA ILE A 358 26.43 10.17 0.76
C ILE A 358 25.69 9.09 1.56
N ASP A 359 26.44 8.26 2.30
CA ASP A 359 25.85 7.30 3.23
C ASP A 359 25.77 7.91 4.63
N ILE A 360 24.59 7.76 5.26
CA ILE A 360 24.31 8.27 6.59
C ILE A 360 24.03 7.15 7.59
N LYS A 361 24.64 7.22 8.77
CA LYS A 361 24.42 6.30 9.89
C LYS A 361 24.06 7.10 11.15
N PHE A 362 23.27 6.49 12.02
CA PHE A 362 22.77 7.13 13.24
C PHE A 362 23.28 6.36 14.47
N GLU A 363 23.82 7.08 15.47
CA GLU A 363 24.09 6.53 16.79
C GLU A 363 22.79 6.43 17.61
N ASP A 364 22.67 5.43 18.47
CA ASP A 364 21.47 5.22 19.32
C ASP A 364 21.17 6.43 20.23
N GLU A 365 22.21 7.09 20.75
CA GLU A 365 22.06 8.30 21.57
C GLU A 365 21.48 9.48 20.79
N ALA A 366 21.87 9.63 19.52
CA ALA A 366 21.32 10.65 18.62
C ALA A 366 19.84 10.38 18.32
N LEU A 367 19.48 9.13 18.05
CA LEU A 367 18.07 8.74 17.85
C LEU A 367 17.21 9.01 19.08
N HIS A 368 17.74 8.74 20.28
CA HIS A 368 17.03 9.02 21.52
C HIS A 368 16.82 10.53 21.74
N SER A 369 17.82 11.36 21.46
CA SER A 369 17.70 12.83 21.56
C SER A 369 16.66 13.36 20.56
N ILE A 370 16.66 12.87 19.30
CA ILE A 370 15.67 13.23 18.29
C ILE A 370 14.25 12.82 18.72
N ALA A 371 14.10 11.65 19.36
CA ALA A 371 12.82 11.20 19.89
C ALA A 371 12.30 12.09 21.02
N GLN A 372 13.17 12.57 21.91
CA GLN A 372 12.82 13.54 22.95
C GLN A 372 12.35 14.87 22.37
N ASP A 373 13.07 15.40 21.37
CA ASP A 373 12.68 16.63 20.69
C ASP A 373 11.31 16.51 20.01
N ALA A 374 11.08 15.38 19.31
CA ALA A 374 9.80 15.09 18.67
C ALA A 374 8.64 14.97 19.67
N TYR A 375 8.90 14.39 20.84
CA TYR A 375 7.88 14.27 21.90
C TYR A 375 7.43 15.64 22.42
N HIS A 376 8.35 16.60 22.55
CA HIS A 376 8.03 17.97 22.97
C HIS A 376 7.13 18.71 21.98
N GLU A 377 7.12 18.32 20.69
CA GLU A 377 6.21 18.89 19.69
C GLU A 377 4.74 18.43 19.84
N LYS A 378 4.47 17.40 20.63
CA LYS A 378 3.12 16.84 20.89
C LYS A 378 2.35 16.42 19.64
N THR A 379 3.06 16.11 18.54
CA THR A 379 2.47 15.71 17.25
C THR A 379 2.62 14.20 16.97
N GLY A 380 3.06 13.43 17.98
CA GLY A 380 3.32 12.00 17.87
C GLY A 380 4.47 11.71 16.88
N ALA A 381 4.39 10.60 16.15
CA ALA A 381 5.43 10.20 15.19
C ALA A 381 5.62 11.21 14.03
N ARG A 382 4.67 12.13 13.78
CA ARG A 382 4.87 13.22 12.81
C ARG A 382 5.97 14.18 13.23
N GLY A 383 6.15 14.40 14.54
CA GLY A 383 7.22 15.21 15.10
C GLY A 383 8.62 14.67 14.79
N LEU A 384 8.77 13.37 14.57
CA LEU A 384 10.05 12.76 14.19
C LEU A 384 10.58 13.29 12.85
N VAL A 385 9.69 13.54 11.89
CA VAL A 385 10.09 14.11 10.59
C VAL A 385 10.62 15.53 10.79
N SER A 386 9.90 16.37 11.54
CA SER A 386 10.31 17.75 11.82
C SER A 386 11.62 17.83 12.60
N ALA A 387 11.79 16.96 13.61
CA ALA A 387 13.00 16.88 14.41
C ALA A 387 14.22 16.48 13.55
N LEU A 388 14.08 15.45 12.71
CA LEU A 388 15.13 15.03 11.78
C LEU A 388 15.48 16.12 10.76
N GLU A 389 14.47 16.81 10.19
CA GLU A 389 14.71 17.91 9.25
C GLU A 389 15.54 19.03 9.90
N ARG A 390 15.22 19.45 11.12
CA ARG A 390 16.00 20.48 11.83
C ARG A 390 17.47 20.11 12.00
N VAL A 391 17.74 18.84 12.28
CA VAL A 391 19.10 18.33 12.46
C VAL A 391 19.85 18.24 11.14
N LEU A 392 19.21 17.67 10.11
CA LEU A 392 19.89 17.25 8.87
C LEU A 392 19.90 18.29 7.75
N LEU A 393 18.96 19.25 7.74
CA LEU A 393 18.80 20.23 6.65
C LEU A 393 20.10 20.96 6.28
N THR A 394 20.91 21.36 7.27
CA THR A 394 22.17 22.08 7.03
C THR A 394 23.21 21.18 6.37
N PHE A 395 23.22 19.90 6.68
CA PHE A 395 24.12 18.90 6.09
C PHE A 395 23.65 18.54 4.68
N GLU A 396 22.37 18.28 4.48
CA GLU A 396 21.77 17.99 3.18
C GLU A 396 22.03 19.11 2.16
N LYS A 397 22.05 20.38 2.61
CA LYS A 397 22.39 21.53 1.79
C LYS A 397 23.87 21.63 1.42
N LYS A 398 24.78 21.28 2.33
CA LYS A 398 26.22 21.59 2.19
C LYS A 398 27.07 20.41 1.73
N LEU A 399 26.80 19.21 2.23
CA LEU A 399 27.62 18.04 1.94
C LEU A 399 27.65 17.61 0.46
N PRO A 400 26.58 17.75 -0.34
CA PRO A 400 26.64 17.41 -1.78
C PRO A 400 27.70 18.18 -2.58
N SER A 401 28.12 19.35 -2.11
CA SER A 401 29.18 20.17 -2.74
C SER A 401 30.58 19.84 -2.21
N THR A 402 30.75 18.74 -1.49
CA THR A 402 32.01 18.31 -0.86
C THR A 402 32.43 16.91 -1.32
N THR A 403 33.62 16.48 -0.92
CA THR A 403 34.11 15.10 -1.18
C THR A 403 33.65 14.07 -0.13
N ILE A 404 32.90 14.51 0.88
CA ILE A 404 32.47 13.68 2.01
C ILE A 404 31.39 12.69 1.53
N LYS A 405 31.64 11.40 1.75
CA LYS A 405 30.72 10.33 1.38
C LYS A 405 30.04 9.63 2.57
N HIS A 406 30.57 9.82 3.77
CA HIS A 406 30.08 9.17 4.98
C HIS A 406 29.72 10.19 6.04
N LEU A 407 28.52 10.09 6.59
CA LEU A 407 28.04 10.95 7.70
C LEU A 407 27.57 10.09 8.87
N VAL A 408 28.13 10.33 10.05
CA VAL A 408 27.64 9.75 11.31
C VAL A 408 26.87 10.83 12.06
N VAL A 409 25.61 10.57 12.34
CA VAL A 409 24.77 11.41 13.19
C VAL A 409 24.94 10.98 14.63
N ASN A 410 25.73 11.74 15.37
CA ASN A 410 25.99 11.56 16.78
C ASN A 410 25.24 12.60 17.63
N LEU A 411 25.30 12.49 18.96
CA LEU A 411 24.62 13.39 19.87
C LEU A 411 25.09 14.86 19.73
N GLU A 412 26.38 15.10 19.46
CA GLU A 412 26.92 16.45 19.25
C GLU A 412 26.32 17.12 18.02
N LEU A 413 26.15 16.34 16.93
CA LEU A 413 25.52 16.80 15.70
C LEU A 413 24.05 17.18 15.92
N VAL A 414 23.31 16.41 16.73
CA VAL A 414 21.92 16.73 17.08
C VAL A 414 21.81 18.00 17.89
N ASN A 415 22.67 18.17 18.90
CA ASN A 415 22.63 19.32 19.79
C ASN A 415 23.13 20.64 19.15
N SER A 416 24.07 20.57 18.23
CA SER A 416 24.70 21.73 17.60
C SER A 416 25.05 21.54 16.13
N PRO A 417 24.06 21.37 15.22
CA PRO A 417 24.30 21.05 13.82
C PRO A 417 25.25 22.01 13.10
N PRO A 418 25.17 23.36 13.28
CA PRO A 418 26.08 24.27 12.59
C PRO A 418 27.53 24.18 13.05
N SER A 419 27.77 23.86 14.31
CA SER A 419 29.11 23.70 14.86
C SER A 419 29.77 22.44 14.33
N GLU A 420 29.02 21.34 14.34
CA GLU A 420 29.51 20.05 13.89
C GLU A 420 29.75 20.02 12.37
N LEU A 421 28.90 20.69 11.58
CA LEU A 421 29.13 20.87 10.16
C LEU A 421 30.46 21.59 9.87
N LYS A 422 30.81 22.65 10.64
CA LYS A 422 32.09 23.34 10.49
C LYS A 422 33.29 22.43 10.77
N LYS A 423 33.22 21.60 11.82
CA LYS A 423 34.27 20.61 12.13
C LYS A 423 34.42 19.59 11.00
N ILE A 424 33.32 19.08 10.49
CA ILE A 424 33.33 18.10 9.39
C ILE A 424 33.91 18.69 8.11
N LEU A 425 33.61 19.94 7.78
CA LEU A 425 34.14 20.62 6.62
C LEU A 425 35.63 21.00 6.76
N HIS A 426 36.11 21.21 8.01
CA HIS A 426 37.50 21.52 8.27
C HIS A 426 38.41 20.30 8.17
N ASP A 427 37.90 19.13 8.56
CA ASP A 427 38.64 17.87 8.49
C ASP A 427 37.74 16.77 7.85
N PRO A 428 37.69 16.72 6.49
CA PRO A 428 36.84 15.76 5.78
C PRO A 428 37.21 14.31 5.97
N GLU A 429 38.49 13.99 6.19
CA GLU A 429 39.04 12.63 6.24
C GLU A 429 39.38 12.16 7.66
N HIS A 430 38.64 12.62 8.67
CA HIS A 430 38.89 12.25 10.05
C HIS A 430 38.73 10.75 10.28
N LYS A 431 39.83 10.07 10.65
CA LYS A 431 39.89 8.60 10.78
C LYS A 431 38.90 8.03 11.79
N GLU A 432 38.74 8.67 12.96
CA GLU A 432 37.81 8.18 13.99
C GLU A 432 36.35 8.21 13.51
N ARG A 433 35.97 9.18 12.67
CA ARG A 433 34.62 9.21 12.07
C ARG A 433 34.41 8.07 11.09
N GLU A 434 35.41 7.76 10.29
CA GLU A 434 35.35 6.66 9.34
C GLU A 434 35.29 5.31 10.08
N GLU A 435 36.09 5.11 11.12
CA GLU A 435 36.04 3.90 11.95
C GLU A 435 34.67 3.72 12.62
N LYS A 436 34.09 4.80 13.16
CA LYS A 436 32.74 4.79 13.73
C LYS A 436 31.69 4.46 12.67
N PHE A 437 31.80 5.03 11.49
CA PHE A 437 30.89 4.74 10.37
C PHE A 437 30.92 3.26 10.01
N GLN A 438 32.09 2.69 9.83
CA GLN A 438 32.26 1.27 9.50
C GLN A 438 31.71 0.34 10.58
N LYS A 439 31.92 0.69 11.86
CA LYS A 439 31.33 -0.06 12.97
C LYS A 439 29.81 -0.05 12.94
N LEU A 440 29.19 1.12 12.79
CA LEU A 440 27.74 1.26 12.70
C LEU A 440 27.18 0.54 11.46
N ALA A 441 27.88 0.61 10.34
CA ALA A 441 27.49 -0.10 9.12
C ALA A 441 27.48 -1.63 9.32
N HIS A 442 28.49 -2.14 10.01
CA HIS A 442 28.56 -3.58 10.33
C HIS A 442 27.45 -4.02 11.30
N GLU A 443 27.23 -3.24 12.36
CA GLU A 443 26.14 -3.50 13.33
C GLU A 443 24.75 -3.47 12.65
N GLU A 444 24.52 -2.52 11.75
CA GLU A 444 23.29 -2.43 10.98
C GLU A 444 23.11 -3.64 10.05
N ALA A 445 24.16 -4.03 9.34
CA ALA A 445 24.14 -5.22 8.46
C ALA A 445 23.81 -6.49 9.25
N GLN A 446 24.41 -6.64 10.43
CA GLN A 446 24.16 -7.81 11.27
C GLN A 446 22.72 -7.85 11.80
N LYS A 447 22.20 -6.74 12.32
CA LYS A 447 20.79 -6.63 12.76
C LYS A 447 19.83 -6.94 11.62
N LEU A 448 20.14 -6.46 10.41
CA LEU A 448 19.34 -6.71 9.21
C LEU A 448 19.37 -8.19 8.85
N LYS A 449 20.54 -8.82 8.83
CA LYS A 449 20.71 -10.26 8.56
C LYS A 449 19.93 -11.11 9.56
N GLU A 450 20.01 -10.80 10.86
CA GLU A 450 19.23 -11.47 11.91
C GLU A 450 17.72 -11.35 11.68
N SER A 451 17.22 -10.16 11.31
CA SER A 451 15.81 -9.93 10.96
C SER A 451 15.37 -10.78 9.75
N ILE A 452 16.24 -10.92 8.74
CA ILE A 452 15.98 -11.72 7.55
C ILE A 452 15.90 -13.21 7.91
N VAL A 453 16.86 -13.71 8.70
CA VAL A 453 16.92 -15.11 9.15
C VAL A 453 15.70 -15.49 10.00
N ALA A 454 15.25 -14.61 10.87
CA ALA A 454 14.07 -14.84 11.70
C ALA A 454 12.80 -15.14 10.87
N ARG A 455 12.71 -14.59 9.64
CA ARG A 455 11.60 -14.79 8.71
C ARG A 455 11.75 -15.96 7.76
N LYS A 456 12.88 -16.63 7.76
CA LYS A 456 13.17 -17.75 6.83
C LYS A 456 12.08 -18.80 6.79
N LYS A 457 11.49 -19.15 7.95
CA LYS A 457 10.40 -20.15 8.05
C LYS A 457 9.10 -19.65 7.39
N GLU A 458 8.75 -18.39 7.58
CA GLU A 458 7.56 -17.77 6.97
C GLU A 458 7.66 -17.80 5.44
N PHE A 459 8.83 -17.47 4.92
CA PHE A 459 9.07 -17.45 3.46
C PHE A 459 9.00 -18.83 2.85
N LEU A 460 9.58 -19.84 3.50
CA LEU A 460 9.52 -21.21 3.03
C LEU A 460 8.05 -21.71 2.99
N THR A 461 7.28 -21.45 4.06
CA THR A 461 5.91 -21.95 4.17
C THR A 461 4.96 -21.25 3.21
N ARG A 462 5.15 -19.95 2.97
CA ARG A 462 4.21 -19.12 2.21
C ARG A 462 4.50 -19.05 0.72
N TYR A 463 5.78 -19.06 0.35
CA TYR A 463 6.21 -18.82 -1.03
C TYR A 463 7.01 -19.97 -1.63
N GLY A 464 7.32 -21.00 -0.84
CA GLY A 464 8.14 -22.14 -1.27
C GLY A 464 9.60 -21.73 -1.62
N VAL A 465 10.03 -20.56 -1.15
CA VAL A 465 11.39 -20.03 -1.43
C VAL A 465 12.33 -20.48 -0.33
N LEU A 466 13.34 -21.26 -0.67
CA LEU A 466 14.46 -21.58 0.20
C LEU A 466 15.41 -20.37 0.23
N LEU A 467 15.46 -19.69 1.38
CA LEU A 467 16.48 -18.67 1.63
C LEU A 467 17.73 -19.35 2.17
N ASP A 468 18.70 -19.55 1.31
CA ASP A 468 20.04 -19.94 1.71
C ASP A 468 20.88 -18.73 2.19
N GLU A 469 22.09 -18.96 2.65
CA GLU A 469 22.95 -17.89 3.14
C GLU A 469 23.34 -16.91 2.02
N GLU A 470 23.53 -17.40 0.79
CA GLU A 470 23.89 -16.53 -0.34
C GLU A 470 22.78 -15.53 -0.67
N ILE A 471 21.53 -15.97 -0.67
CA ILE A 471 20.36 -15.07 -0.89
C ILE A 471 20.17 -14.11 0.27
N ILE A 472 20.37 -14.55 1.52
CA ILE A 472 20.28 -13.69 2.69
C ILE A 472 21.32 -12.58 2.61
N ASP A 473 22.57 -12.91 2.26
CA ASP A 473 23.64 -11.92 2.11
C ASP A 473 23.38 -10.97 0.94
N LEU A 474 22.88 -11.48 -0.18
CA LEU A 474 22.48 -10.66 -1.33
C LEU A 474 21.38 -9.67 -0.97
N ILE A 475 20.31 -10.13 -0.31
CA ILE A 475 19.20 -9.27 0.12
C ILE A 475 19.70 -8.23 1.12
N THR A 476 20.55 -8.63 2.08
CA THR A 476 21.15 -7.73 3.07
C THR A 476 21.94 -6.61 2.38
N HIS A 477 22.81 -6.98 1.45
CA HIS A 477 23.61 -6.02 0.68
C HIS A 477 22.73 -5.08 -0.14
N TRP A 478 21.74 -5.63 -0.85
CA TRP A 478 20.84 -4.87 -1.69
C TRP A 478 19.98 -3.86 -0.91
N VAL A 479 19.43 -4.28 0.26
CA VAL A 479 18.71 -3.39 1.17
C VAL A 479 19.58 -2.25 1.64
N MET A 480 20.84 -2.53 2.02
CA MET A 480 21.77 -1.51 2.50
C MET A 480 22.22 -0.57 1.38
N GLU A 481 22.46 -1.09 0.19
CA GLU A 481 22.94 -0.28 -0.94
C GLU A 481 21.85 0.63 -1.50
N HIS A 482 20.61 0.15 -1.62
CA HIS A 482 19.52 0.90 -2.25
C HIS A 482 18.54 1.54 -1.27
N GLY A 483 18.71 1.33 0.05
CA GLY A 483 17.84 1.89 1.08
C GLY A 483 16.38 1.46 0.93
N ILE A 484 16.12 0.26 0.40
CA ILE A 484 14.78 -0.33 0.26
C ILE A 484 14.40 -1.07 1.53
N SER A 485 13.09 -1.28 1.77
CA SER A 485 12.66 -2.11 2.88
C SER A 485 12.93 -3.59 2.61
N VAL A 486 13.20 -4.36 3.67
CA VAL A 486 13.38 -5.82 3.59
C VAL A 486 12.21 -6.48 2.85
N GLY A 487 10.97 -6.06 3.15
CA GLY A 487 9.78 -6.59 2.46
C GLY A 487 9.76 -6.32 0.95
N ALA A 488 10.26 -5.16 0.50
CA ALA A 488 10.37 -4.84 -0.92
C ALA A 488 11.43 -5.71 -1.62
N ALA A 489 12.58 -5.90 -0.97
CA ALA A 489 13.64 -6.77 -1.50
C ALA A 489 13.16 -8.22 -1.66
N TYR A 490 12.41 -8.71 -0.69
CA TYR A 490 11.80 -10.04 -0.79
C TYR A 490 10.78 -10.17 -1.92
N GLN A 491 9.87 -9.20 -2.03
CA GLN A 491 8.86 -9.23 -3.10
C GLN A 491 9.51 -9.28 -4.48
N GLU A 492 10.63 -8.60 -4.65
CA GLU A 492 11.37 -8.64 -5.90
C GLU A 492 12.03 -10.00 -6.14
N ALA A 493 12.68 -10.60 -5.14
CA ALA A 493 13.23 -11.95 -5.25
C ALA A 493 12.15 -12.99 -5.62
N ILE A 494 10.97 -12.90 -5.00
CA ILE A 494 9.82 -13.77 -5.34
C ILE A 494 9.34 -13.51 -6.77
N ARG A 495 9.26 -12.25 -7.21
CA ARG A 495 8.87 -11.89 -8.58
C ARG A 495 9.82 -12.51 -9.61
N ILE A 496 11.13 -12.44 -9.33
CA ILE A 496 12.15 -13.05 -10.18
C ILE A 496 11.95 -14.57 -10.25
N GLN A 497 11.76 -15.23 -9.13
CA GLN A 497 11.51 -16.67 -9.07
C GLN A 497 10.24 -17.08 -9.84
N GLN A 498 9.15 -16.35 -9.67
CA GLN A 498 7.91 -16.61 -10.42
C GLN A 498 8.11 -16.43 -11.93
N ARG A 499 8.92 -15.47 -12.33
CA ARG A 499 9.26 -15.24 -13.73
C ARG A 499 10.06 -16.39 -14.31
N VAL A 500 11.01 -16.95 -13.54
CA VAL A 500 11.78 -18.16 -13.93
C VAL A 500 10.85 -19.37 -14.07
N LYS A 501 9.96 -19.60 -13.10
CA LYS A 501 8.98 -20.69 -13.19
C LYS A 501 8.03 -20.55 -14.39
N SER A 502 7.63 -19.33 -14.69
CA SER A 502 6.82 -19.07 -15.90
C SER A 502 7.59 -19.41 -17.17
N PHE A 503 8.89 -19.16 -17.20
CA PHE A 503 9.75 -19.57 -18.32
C PHE A 503 9.86 -21.09 -18.43
N GLU A 504 10.04 -21.83 -17.33
CA GLU A 504 10.07 -23.30 -17.32
C GLU A 504 8.79 -23.90 -17.93
N ILE A 505 7.62 -23.38 -17.51
CA ILE A 505 6.32 -23.80 -18.04
C ILE A 505 6.19 -23.50 -19.53
N ASN A 506 6.61 -22.32 -19.98
CA ASN A 506 6.56 -21.94 -21.38
C ASN A 506 7.52 -22.78 -22.24
N PHE A 507 8.71 -23.06 -21.72
CA PHE A 507 9.68 -23.92 -22.39
C PHE A 507 9.12 -25.34 -22.61
N PHE A 508 8.47 -25.90 -21.58
CA PHE A 508 7.78 -27.18 -21.68
C PHE A 508 6.65 -27.13 -22.74
N ALA A 509 5.81 -26.10 -22.71
CA ALA A 509 4.71 -25.96 -23.66
C ALA A 509 5.18 -25.83 -25.12
N THR A 510 6.36 -25.23 -25.34
CA THR A 510 6.92 -24.98 -26.68
C THR A 510 7.70 -26.18 -27.22
N HIS A 511 8.47 -26.87 -26.37
CA HIS A 511 9.45 -27.86 -26.81
C HIS A 511 9.16 -29.29 -26.33
N GLU A 512 8.14 -29.50 -25.47
CA GLU A 512 7.83 -30.79 -24.81
C GLU A 512 9.00 -31.39 -24.03
N LEU A 513 9.85 -30.51 -23.50
CA LEU A 513 11.01 -30.82 -22.65
C LEU A 513 10.85 -30.10 -21.32
N GLU A 514 10.88 -30.84 -20.21
CA GLU A 514 10.78 -30.27 -18.88
C GLU A 514 12.17 -29.86 -18.41
N ILE A 515 12.37 -28.56 -18.21
CA ILE A 515 13.57 -27.99 -17.59
C ILE A 515 13.21 -27.44 -16.21
N ILE A 516 14.12 -27.60 -15.26
CA ILE A 516 13.97 -27.10 -13.90
C ILE A 516 15.29 -26.45 -13.51
N PHE A 517 15.27 -25.16 -13.19
CA PHE A 517 16.44 -24.51 -12.63
C PHE A 517 16.63 -24.95 -11.18
N ALA A 518 17.79 -25.53 -10.86
CA ALA A 518 18.15 -25.90 -9.50
C ALA A 518 18.30 -24.65 -8.62
N ASP A 519 18.28 -24.82 -7.30
CA ASP A 519 18.33 -23.70 -6.36
C ASP A 519 19.59 -22.82 -6.56
N ASP A 520 20.73 -23.42 -6.89
CA ASP A 520 21.99 -22.73 -7.18
C ASP A 520 21.90 -21.86 -8.46
N ALA A 521 21.23 -22.36 -9.50
CA ALA A 521 20.99 -21.61 -10.72
C ALA A 521 19.97 -20.49 -10.49
N LEU A 522 18.88 -20.77 -9.75
CA LEU A 522 17.87 -19.80 -9.39
C LEU A 522 18.48 -18.64 -8.60
N ASN A 523 19.33 -18.92 -7.62
CA ASN A 523 20.07 -17.92 -6.85
C ASN A 523 21.01 -17.09 -7.73
N GLY A 524 21.64 -17.72 -8.70
CA GLY A 524 22.46 -17.03 -9.70
C GLY A 524 21.64 -16.06 -10.57
N ILE A 525 20.45 -16.48 -11.04
CA ILE A 525 19.55 -15.63 -11.80
C ILE A 525 19.04 -14.46 -10.95
N ILE A 526 18.65 -14.70 -9.69
CA ILE A 526 18.22 -13.65 -8.77
C ILE A 526 19.35 -12.62 -8.59
N ARG A 527 20.59 -13.07 -8.37
CA ARG A 527 21.76 -12.19 -8.23
C ARG A 527 21.97 -11.32 -9.47
N ILE A 528 22.07 -11.93 -10.64
CA ILE A 528 22.33 -11.21 -11.90
C ILE A 528 21.19 -10.22 -12.20
N SER A 529 19.93 -10.64 -11.96
CA SER A 529 18.77 -9.76 -12.19
C SER A 529 18.80 -8.55 -11.29
N ILE A 530 19.21 -8.69 -10.03
CA ILE A 530 19.29 -7.59 -9.06
C ILE A 530 20.50 -6.69 -9.33
N GLU A 531 21.71 -7.28 -9.50
CA GLU A 531 22.96 -6.53 -9.64
C GLU A 531 23.07 -5.82 -11.00
N GLU A 532 22.63 -6.47 -12.07
CA GLU A 532 22.75 -5.96 -13.44
C GLU A 532 21.43 -5.38 -13.99
N ASN A 533 20.36 -5.38 -13.19
CA ASN A 533 19.01 -4.94 -13.59
C ASN A 533 18.52 -5.59 -14.90
N LYS A 534 18.79 -6.90 -15.08
CA LYS A 534 18.39 -7.68 -16.24
C LYS A 534 17.04 -8.38 -16.03
N ASP A 535 16.24 -8.48 -17.09
CA ASP A 535 14.98 -9.24 -17.02
C ASP A 535 15.28 -10.74 -16.83
N PRO A 536 14.69 -11.40 -15.80
CA PRO A 536 14.91 -12.82 -15.53
C PRO A 536 14.54 -13.74 -16.70
N TRP A 537 13.52 -13.36 -17.48
CA TRP A 537 13.08 -14.10 -18.65
C TRP A 537 14.14 -14.08 -19.76
N GLU A 538 14.72 -12.91 -20.05
CA GLU A 538 15.80 -12.78 -21.03
C GLU A 538 17.04 -13.56 -20.63
N LEU A 539 17.38 -13.58 -19.32
CA LEU A 539 18.46 -14.41 -18.80
C LEU A 539 18.21 -15.89 -19.01
N CYS A 540 17.03 -16.39 -18.67
CA CYS A 540 16.65 -17.78 -18.91
C CYS A 540 16.67 -18.11 -20.41
N GLN A 541 16.15 -17.21 -21.25
CA GLN A 541 16.13 -17.39 -22.70
C GLN A 541 17.55 -17.43 -23.30
N SER A 542 18.45 -16.57 -22.87
CA SER A 542 19.85 -16.57 -23.31
C SER A 542 20.59 -17.84 -22.89
N THR A 543 20.37 -18.28 -21.65
CA THR A 543 20.95 -19.53 -21.12
C THR A 543 20.45 -20.76 -21.87
N CYS A 544 19.16 -20.82 -22.20
CA CYS A 544 18.56 -21.98 -22.86
C CYS A 544 18.48 -21.86 -24.39
N LYS A 545 19.17 -20.91 -25.01
CA LYS A 545 19.04 -20.58 -26.45
C LYS A 545 19.20 -21.78 -27.40
N ASN A 546 20.09 -22.72 -27.12
CA ASN A 546 20.35 -23.90 -27.97
C ASN A 546 19.96 -25.20 -27.29
N TYR A 547 19.27 -25.15 -26.14
CA TYR A 547 18.99 -26.34 -25.33
C TYR A 547 17.96 -27.26 -25.98
N GLU A 548 17.08 -26.75 -26.82
CA GLU A 548 16.09 -27.55 -27.54
C GLU A 548 16.73 -28.73 -28.28
N TYR A 549 17.75 -28.48 -29.09
CA TYR A 549 18.40 -29.52 -29.90
C TYR A 549 19.22 -30.49 -29.03
N GLY A 550 20.03 -29.97 -28.10
CA GLY A 550 20.90 -30.80 -27.24
C GLY A 550 20.09 -31.69 -26.30
N LEU A 551 19.05 -31.15 -25.67
CA LEU A 551 18.20 -31.92 -24.77
C LEU A 551 17.31 -32.94 -25.50
N LYS A 552 16.88 -32.67 -26.74
CA LYS A 552 16.21 -33.68 -27.59
C LYS A 552 17.12 -34.88 -27.86
N LEU A 553 18.41 -34.66 -28.16
CA LEU A 553 19.36 -35.75 -28.35
C LEU A 553 19.57 -36.58 -27.08
N VAL A 554 19.65 -35.91 -25.91
CA VAL A 554 19.76 -36.60 -24.61
C VAL A 554 18.49 -37.42 -24.32
N LYS A 555 17.31 -36.86 -24.56
CA LYS A 555 16.00 -37.51 -24.40
C LYS A 555 15.87 -38.79 -25.28
N GLU A 556 16.26 -38.72 -26.56
CA GLU A 556 16.24 -39.88 -27.48
C GLU A 556 17.12 -41.01 -26.99
N LYS A 557 18.27 -40.72 -26.39
CA LYS A 557 19.21 -41.74 -25.92
C LYS A 557 18.88 -42.29 -24.52
N THR A 558 18.54 -41.44 -23.59
CA THR A 558 18.40 -41.81 -22.16
C THR A 558 16.95 -42.03 -21.77
N GLY A 559 15.96 -41.56 -22.57
CA GLY A 559 14.54 -41.54 -22.21
C GLY A 559 14.18 -40.49 -21.16
N THR A 560 15.15 -39.70 -20.71
CA THR A 560 14.93 -38.66 -19.68
C THR A 560 14.13 -37.51 -20.25
N LYS A 561 13.06 -37.10 -19.54
CA LYS A 561 12.20 -35.96 -19.94
C LYS A 561 12.46 -34.70 -19.11
N ASN A 562 13.05 -34.85 -17.94
CA ASN A 562 13.26 -33.79 -16.95
C ASN A 562 14.74 -33.46 -16.87
N PHE A 563 15.10 -32.21 -17.07
CA PHE A 563 16.49 -31.74 -17.08
C PHE A 563 16.69 -30.66 -16.02
N VAL A 564 17.59 -30.92 -15.08
CA VAL A 564 17.96 -29.96 -14.04
C VAL A 564 19.10 -29.09 -14.55
N ILE A 565 18.92 -27.77 -14.45
CA ILE A 565 19.89 -26.77 -14.91
C ILE A 565 20.56 -26.16 -13.69
N HIS A 566 21.89 -26.30 -13.59
CA HIS A 566 22.70 -25.80 -12.49
C HIS A 566 23.39 -24.47 -12.84
N LYS A 567 24.02 -23.83 -11.82
CA LYS A 567 24.66 -22.52 -11.92
C LYS A 567 25.71 -22.41 -13.03
N GLU A 568 26.40 -23.50 -13.34
CA GLU A 568 27.41 -23.57 -14.42
C GLU A 568 26.80 -23.18 -15.77
N ALA A 569 25.52 -23.49 -15.99
CA ALA A 569 24.82 -23.13 -17.21
C ALA A 569 24.66 -21.61 -17.41
N LEU A 570 24.70 -20.82 -16.35
CA LEU A 570 24.64 -19.36 -16.41
C LEU A 570 25.99 -18.75 -16.82
N GLN A 571 27.09 -19.44 -16.54
CA GLN A 571 28.46 -18.99 -16.84
C GLN A 571 28.84 -19.33 -18.29
N ASP A 572 28.65 -20.58 -18.70
CA ASP A 572 28.88 -21.07 -20.05
C ASP A 572 27.77 -22.04 -20.47
N PRO A 573 26.68 -21.51 -21.10
CA PRO A 573 25.54 -22.32 -21.52
C PRO A 573 25.90 -23.41 -22.53
N GLU A 574 26.87 -23.15 -23.41
CA GLU A 574 27.24 -24.09 -24.48
C GLU A 574 28.10 -25.25 -23.92
N GLU A 575 29.06 -24.96 -23.07
CA GLU A 575 29.88 -26.00 -22.43
C GLU A 575 29.04 -26.88 -21.50
N TYR A 576 28.10 -26.27 -20.75
CA TYR A 576 27.19 -27.04 -19.91
C TYR A 576 26.31 -27.99 -20.72
N LEU A 577 25.73 -27.55 -21.81
CA LEU A 577 24.92 -28.38 -22.72
C LEU A 577 25.78 -29.51 -23.31
N ASN A 578 26.99 -29.20 -23.77
CA ASN A 578 27.91 -30.19 -24.31
C ASN A 578 28.30 -31.25 -23.26
N SER A 579 28.44 -30.86 -22.00
CA SER A 579 28.73 -31.79 -20.90
C SER A 579 27.57 -32.75 -20.65
N LEU A 580 26.30 -32.26 -20.69
CA LEU A 580 25.11 -33.08 -20.58
C LEU A 580 24.98 -34.07 -21.74
N VAL A 581 25.28 -33.62 -22.95
CA VAL A 581 25.25 -34.48 -24.14
C VAL A 581 26.33 -35.53 -24.01
N ARG A 582 27.58 -35.21 -23.65
CA ARG A 582 28.67 -36.18 -23.47
C ARG A 582 28.33 -37.25 -22.44
N LYS A 583 27.81 -36.86 -21.26
CA LYS A 583 27.37 -37.80 -20.20
C LYS A 583 26.29 -38.77 -20.66
N SER A 584 25.49 -38.41 -21.67
CA SER A 584 24.47 -39.29 -22.23
C SER A 584 25.07 -40.34 -23.21
N TYR A 585 26.33 -40.20 -23.60
CA TYR A 585 27.04 -41.10 -24.48
C TYR A 585 27.97 -42.07 -23.74
N GLU A 586 28.28 -41.77 -22.47
CA GLU A 586 28.94 -42.68 -21.53
C GLU A 586 27.91 -43.64 -20.89
#